data_57def462bf8160cf86425afea2895a6c
#
_entry.id   57def462bf8160cf86425afea2895a6c
#
_cell.length_a   1.000
_cell.length_b   1.000
_cell.length_c   1.000
_cell.angle_alpha   90.00
_cell.angle_beta   90.00
_cell.angle_gamma   90.00
#
_symmetry.space_group_name_H-M   'P 1'
#
loop_
_entity.id
_entity.type
_entity.pdbx_description
1 polymer ?
#
loop_
_entity_poly.entity_id
_entity_poly.type
_entity_poly.pdbx_seq_one_letter_code
_entity_poly.pdbx_strand_id
1 'polypeptide(L)' 'MYKLHGIMRQGTIDSVLTSVRYATLEEARAGARELLRDDRVLRTMIVWNQVPPRFAEWVER' A
#
# COMPACT_ATOMS: atom_id res chain seq x y z
N MET A 1 5.46 1.68 11.94
CA MET A 1 5.78 1.13 10.62
C MET A 1 4.61 1.30 9.68
N TYR A 2 4.87 1.34 8.39
CA TYR A 2 3.82 1.54 7.38
C TYR A 2 3.45 0.24 6.70
N LYS A 3 2.22 0.18 6.21
CA LYS A 3 1.66 -0.97 5.54
C LYS A 3 0.92 -0.49 4.30
N LEU A 4 0.87 -1.33 3.26
CA LEU A 4 0.20 -1.01 2.00
C LEU A 4 -1.08 -1.82 1.83
N HIS A 5 -2.09 -1.18 1.25
CA HIS A 5 -3.29 -1.83 0.76
C HIS A 5 -3.45 -1.49 -0.72
N GLY A 6 -3.32 -2.47 -1.58
CA GLY A 6 -3.53 -2.28 -3.02
C GLY A 6 -4.99 -2.47 -3.35
N ILE A 7 -5.65 -1.40 -3.78
CA ILE A 7 -7.08 -1.40 -4.05
C ILE A 7 -7.32 -1.83 -5.49
N MET A 8 -8.10 -2.87 -5.66
CA MET A 8 -8.55 -3.36 -6.96
C MET A 8 -10.01 -3.00 -7.16
N ARG A 9 -10.55 -3.33 -8.33
CA ARG A 9 -11.96 -3.07 -8.63
C ARG A 9 -12.88 -3.75 -7.61
N GLN A 10 -12.51 -4.94 -7.16
CA GLN A 10 -13.24 -5.66 -6.11
C GLN A 10 -12.23 -6.15 -5.08
N GLY A 11 -12.19 -5.49 -3.92
CA GLY A 11 -11.33 -5.88 -2.82
C GLY A 11 -9.92 -5.36 -2.93
N THR A 12 -9.00 -6.03 -2.27
CA THR A 12 -7.59 -5.67 -2.20
C THR A 12 -6.73 -6.80 -2.73
N ILE A 13 -5.55 -6.45 -3.27
CA ILE A 13 -4.60 -7.44 -3.76
C ILE A 13 -3.82 -8.03 -2.59
N ASP A 14 -3.55 -9.34 -2.68
CA ASP A 14 -2.69 -10.04 -1.74
C ASP A 14 -1.34 -10.25 -2.42
N SER A 15 -0.30 -9.66 -1.88
CA SER A 15 1.01 -9.61 -2.49
C SER A 15 2.07 -9.54 -1.40
N VAL A 16 3.30 -9.92 -1.74
CA VAL A 16 4.42 -9.77 -0.82
C VAL A 16 4.61 -8.30 -0.41
N LEU A 17 4.30 -7.37 -1.33
CA LEU A 17 4.42 -5.93 -1.05
C LEU A 17 3.41 -5.47 0.00
N THR A 18 2.28 -6.12 0.12
CA THR A 18 1.27 -5.80 1.14
C THR A 18 1.49 -6.56 2.44
N SER A 19 2.39 -7.54 2.43
CA SER A 19 2.68 -8.37 3.61
C SER A 19 3.82 -7.82 4.44
N VAL A 20 4.70 -7.01 3.86
CA VAL A 20 5.85 -6.46 4.56
C VAL A 20 5.51 -5.15 5.27
N ARG A 21 6.37 -4.76 6.20
CA ARG A 21 6.26 -3.48 6.90
C ARG A 21 7.36 -2.56 6.42
N TYR A 22 7.04 -1.29 6.25
CA TYR A 22 7.97 -0.27 5.76
C TYR A 22 8.33 0.66 6.91
N ALA A 23 9.61 0.88 7.12
CA ALA A 23 10.08 1.70 8.23
C ALA A 23 9.82 3.18 8.01
N THR A 24 9.88 3.64 6.76
CA THR A 24 9.70 5.05 6.43
C THR A 24 8.61 5.23 5.40
N LEU A 25 8.07 6.45 5.34
CA LEU A 25 7.05 6.78 4.34
C LEU A 25 7.63 6.71 2.92
N GLU A 26 8.90 7.09 2.73
CA GLU A 26 9.55 6.99 1.43
C GLU A 26 9.64 5.56 0.94
N GLU A 27 10.00 4.64 1.83
CA GLU A 27 10.04 3.22 1.50
C GLU A 27 8.64 2.70 1.15
N ALA A 28 7.64 3.13 1.90
CA ALA A 28 6.26 2.76 1.64
C ALA A 28 5.78 3.29 0.28
N ARG A 29 6.17 4.51 -0.06
CA ARG A 29 5.84 5.09 -1.37
C ARG A 29 6.48 4.31 -2.51
N ALA A 30 7.73 3.90 -2.33
CA ALA A 30 8.43 3.10 -3.34
C ALA A 30 7.73 1.75 -3.51
N GLY A 31 7.36 1.09 -2.41
CA GLY A 31 6.60 -0.14 -2.45
C GLY A 31 5.24 0.03 -3.13
N ALA A 32 4.57 1.15 -2.85
CA ALA A 32 3.28 1.46 -3.45
C ALA A 32 3.40 1.63 -4.97
N ARG A 33 4.44 2.32 -5.44
CA ARG A 33 4.69 2.48 -6.88
C ARG A 33 4.98 1.14 -7.54
N GLU A 34 5.71 0.27 -6.86
CA GLU A 34 5.97 -1.07 -7.36
C GLU A 34 4.69 -1.88 -7.47
N LEU A 35 3.83 -1.78 -6.46
CA LEU A 35 2.54 -2.47 -6.45
C LEU A 35 1.64 -2.00 -7.60
N LEU A 36 1.72 -0.71 -7.94
CA LEU A 36 0.94 -0.12 -9.02
C LEU A 36 1.38 -0.58 -10.42
N ARG A 37 2.48 -1.31 -10.53
CA ARG A 37 2.89 -1.92 -11.80
C ARG A 37 1.95 -3.05 -12.19
N ASP A 38 1.21 -3.59 -11.24
CA ASP A 38 0.15 -4.56 -11.54
C ASP A 38 -1.07 -3.79 -12.05
N ASP A 39 -1.48 -4.08 -13.27
CA ASP A 39 -2.59 -3.38 -13.94
C ASP A 39 -3.91 -3.51 -13.19
N ARG A 40 -4.06 -4.52 -12.36
CA ARG A 40 -5.29 -4.73 -11.58
C ARG A 40 -5.41 -3.78 -10.42
N VAL A 41 -4.30 -3.22 -9.97
CA VAL A 41 -4.28 -2.29 -8.83
C VAL A 41 -4.62 -0.89 -9.31
N LEU A 42 -5.72 -0.34 -8.81
CA LEU A 42 -6.20 0.99 -9.20
C LEU A 42 -5.44 2.08 -8.48
N ARG A 43 -5.19 1.88 -7.18
CA ARG A 43 -4.43 2.81 -6.35
C ARG A 43 -3.97 2.07 -5.10
N THR A 44 -3.03 2.66 -4.38
CA THR A 44 -2.49 2.06 -3.16
C THR A 44 -2.69 3.02 -2.00
N MET A 45 -3.17 2.48 -0.89
CA MET A 45 -3.32 3.23 0.36
C MET A 45 -2.15 2.88 1.28
N ILE A 46 -1.49 3.92 1.81
CA ILE A 46 -0.47 3.74 2.84
C ILE A 46 -1.11 4.04 4.18
N VAL A 47 -0.95 3.11 5.13
CA VAL A 47 -1.47 3.29 6.48
C VAL A 47 -0.35 3.09 7.49
N TRP A 48 -0.47 3.77 8.63
CA TRP A 48 0.38 3.48 9.77
C TRP A 48 -0.17 2.23 10.44
N ASN A 49 0.70 1.23 10.60
CA ASN A 49 0.29 -0.09 11.10
C ASN A 49 0.12 -0.07 12.61
N GLN A 50 -1.06 0.31 13.06
CA GLN A 50 -1.45 0.32 14.47
C GLN A 50 -2.91 -0.15 14.57
N VAL A 51 -3.45 -0.21 15.78
CA VAL A 51 -4.84 -0.61 16.01
C VAL A 51 -5.58 0.54 16.66
N PRO A 52 -6.56 1.15 15.96
CA PRO A 52 -6.93 0.91 14.56
C PRO A 52 -5.89 1.49 13.61
N PRO A 53 -5.81 0.99 12.38
CA PRO A 53 -4.87 1.51 11.39
C PRO A 53 -5.14 2.98 11.12
N ARG A 54 -4.09 3.76 10.92
CA ARG A 54 -4.20 5.19 10.65
C ARG A 54 -3.81 5.49 9.22
N PHE A 55 -4.72 6.12 8.48
CA PHE A 55 -4.46 6.51 7.10
C PHE A 55 -3.29 7.50 7.02
N ALA A 56 -2.38 7.27 6.08
CA ALA A 56 -1.27 8.18 5.82
C ALA A 56 -1.46 8.91 4.49
N GLU A 57 -1.51 8.17 3.38
CA GLU A 57 -1.72 8.81 2.09
C GLU A 57 -2.13 7.81 1.01
N TRP A 58 -2.66 8.35 -0.10
CA TRP A 58 -2.91 7.59 -1.32
C TRP A 58 -1.72 7.73 -2.25
N VAL A 59 -1.37 6.65 -2.96
CA VAL A 59 -0.43 6.67 -4.07
C VAL A 59 -1.17 6.20 -5.31
N GLU A 60 -1.18 7.04 -6.34
CA GLU A 60 -1.91 6.77 -7.58
C GLU A 60 -0.95 6.85 -8.76
N ARG A 61 -1.40 6.28 -9.89
CA ARG A 61 -0.63 6.34 -11.12
C ARG A 61 -0.55 7.76 -11.64
#